data_0b25fb99d16b55544f80fec29e717f80
#
_entry.id   0b25fb99d16b55544f80fec29e717f80
#
_cell.length_a   1.000
_cell.length_b   1.000
_cell.length_c   1.000
_cell.angle_alpha   90.00
_cell.angle_beta   90.00
_cell.angle_gamma   90.00
#
_symmetry.space_group_name_H-M   'P 1'
#
loop_
_entity.id
_entity.type
_entity.pdbx_description
1 polymer ?
#
loop_
_entity_poly.entity_id
_entity_poly.type
_entity_poly.pdbx_seq_one_letter_code
_entity_poly.pdbx_strand_id
1 'polypeptide(L)'
;MNGIKFSVSLSDDVKDVKTSVGETKLDLPFPFTIRHWQPGDWMRPLGMRGRKKLSDMFVDLKLDILEKKKALVIADEGFHILALVGHRIDDSVKVTKATATVTVIRLI
;
A
#
# COMPACT_ATOMS: atom_id res chain seq x y z
N MET A 1 11.10 12.42 -0.36
CA MET A 1 11.57 11.13 -0.86
C MET A 1 12.27 11.33 -2.18
N ASN A 2 13.52 10.94 -2.23
CA ASN A 2 14.40 11.25 -3.36
C ASN A 2 13.94 10.57 -4.65
N GLY A 3 13.61 11.38 -5.65
CA GLY A 3 13.33 10.92 -7.00
C GLY A 3 11.99 10.20 -7.22
N ILE A 4 11.18 10.03 -6.20
CA ILE A 4 9.88 9.38 -6.31
C ILE A 4 8.79 10.40 -6.06
N LYS A 5 7.89 10.54 -7.03
CA LYS A 5 6.74 11.44 -6.92
C LYS A 5 5.47 10.63 -6.78
N PHE A 6 4.59 11.09 -5.89
CA PHE A 6 3.29 10.49 -5.69
C PHE A 6 2.28 11.56 -5.31
N SER A 7 1.00 11.27 -5.48
CA SER A 7 -0.08 12.12 -5.03
C SER A 7 -1.02 11.34 -4.13
N VAL A 8 -1.63 12.04 -3.18
CA VAL A 8 -2.65 11.49 -2.29
C VAL A 8 -3.91 12.30 -2.50
N SER A 9 -5.02 11.63 -2.75
CA SER A 9 -6.32 12.27 -2.87
C SER A 9 -7.39 11.45 -2.17
N LEU A 10 -8.50 12.12 -1.83
CA LEU A 10 -9.65 11.48 -1.22
C LEU A 10 -10.77 11.41 -2.24
N SER A 11 -11.51 10.32 -2.25
CA SER A 11 -12.65 10.12 -3.12
C SER A 11 -13.83 9.58 -2.34
N ASP A 12 -15.02 10.13 -2.61
CA ASP A 12 -16.27 9.61 -2.05
C ASP A 12 -16.84 8.47 -2.88
N ASP A 13 -16.24 8.18 -4.02
CA ASP A 13 -16.70 7.11 -4.91
C ASP A 13 -16.15 5.75 -4.45
N VAL A 14 -16.84 5.16 -3.48
CA VAL A 14 -16.48 3.84 -2.96
C VAL A 14 -16.87 2.70 -3.90
N LYS A 15 -17.57 2.97 -4.98
CA LYS A 15 -17.96 1.95 -5.96
C LYS A 15 -16.82 1.67 -6.94
N ASP A 16 -15.97 2.65 -7.20
CA ASP A 16 -14.82 2.48 -8.09
C ASP A 16 -13.63 1.96 -7.29
N VAL A 17 -13.65 0.67 -7.02
CA VAL A 17 -12.57 -0.01 -6.28
C VAL A 17 -11.49 -0.57 -7.17
N LYS A 18 -11.63 -0.47 -8.50
CA LYS A 18 -10.58 -0.92 -9.42
C LYS A 18 -9.37 -0.01 -9.31
N THR A 19 -8.22 -0.63 -9.22
CA THR A 19 -6.95 0.09 -9.14
C THR A 19 -6.32 0.15 -10.53
N SER A 20 -6.11 1.36 -11.04
CA SER A 20 -5.36 1.57 -12.27
C SER A 20 -3.88 1.39 -12.01
N VAL A 21 -3.08 1.22 -13.08
CA VAL A 21 -1.62 1.13 -12.94
C VAL A 21 -1.09 2.36 -12.21
N GLY A 22 -0.32 2.14 -11.16
CA GLY A 22 0.26 3.20 -10.34
C GLY A 22 -0.68 3.80 -9.29
N GLU A 23 -1.94 3.37 -9.24
CA GLU A 23 -2.88 3.81 -8.21
C GLU A 23 -3.05 2.75 -7.13
N THR A 24 -3.24 3.21 -5.90
CA THR A 24 -3.59 2.36 -4.75
C THR A 24 -4.78 2.99 -4.05
N LYS A 25 -5.89 2.25 -3.94
CA LYS A 25 -7.12 2.72 -3.30
C LYS A 25 -7.35 1.94 -2.03
N LEU A 26 -7.53 2.63 -0.92
CA LEU A 26 -7.66 1.99 0.38
C LEU A 26 -8.45 2.87 1.36
N ASP A 27 -8.94 2.23 2.41
CA ASP A 27 -9.60 2.87 3.55
C ASP A 27 -8.55 3.12 4.63
N LEU A 28 -7.84 4.24 4.51
CA LEU A 28 -6.71 4.54 5.40
C LEU A 28 -7.14 5.20 6.69
N PRO A 29 -6.66 4.70 7.83
CA PRO A 29 -6.72 5.47 9.06
C PRO A 29 -5.72 6.62 9.02
N PHE A 30 -6.07 7.75 9.63
CA PHE A 30 -5.16 8.88 9.77
C PHE A 30 -4.75 9.01 11.25
N PRO A 31 -3.48 9.38 11.54
CA PRO A 31 -2.38 9.64 10.61
C PRO A 31 -1.72 8.36 10.09
N PHE A 32 -1.01 8.49 8.97
CA PHE A 32 -0.21 7.41 8.41
C PHE A 32 1.11 7.99 7.89
N THR A 33 2.10 7.10 7.66
CA THR A 33 3.42 7.48 7.16
C THR A 33 3.68 6.82 5.81
N ILE A 34 4.19 7.59 4.85
CA ILE A 34 4.68 7.06 3.57
C ILE A 34 6.20 7.10 3.63
N ARG A 35 6.84 5.94 3.42
CA ARG A 35 8.29 5.82 3.48
C ARG A 35 8.77 4.68 2.58
N HIS A 36 10.09 4.58 2.42
CA HIS A 36 10.67 3.38 1.81
C HIS A 36 10.56 2.20 2.78
N TRP A 37 10.51 0.99 2.21
CA TRP A 37 10.44 -0.22 3.01
C TRP A 37 11.73 -0.42 3.82
N GLN A 38 11.62 -1.15 4.91
CA GLN A 38 12.73 -1.47 5.79
C GLN A 38 12.69 -2.95 6.15
N PRO A 39 13.86 -3.58 6.42
CA PRO A 39 13.88 -4.94 6.94
C PRO A 39 13.03 -5.05 8.21
N GLY A 40 12.22 -6.08 8.30
CA GLY A 40 11.27 -6.27 9.38
C GLY A 40 9.85 -5.85 9.06
N ASP A 41 9.65 -5.08 8.01
CA ASP A 41 8.30 -4.71 7.55
C ASP A 41 7.48 -5.96 7.20
N TRP A 42 6.22 -5.96 7.60
CA TRP A 42 5.30 -7.05 7.35
C TRP A 42 3.89 -6.51 7.08
N MET A 43 3.09 -7.31 6.40
CA MET A 43 1.67 -7.02 6.23
C MET A 43 0.87 -8.31 6.18
N ARG A 44 -0.46 -8.16 6.21
CA ARG A 44 -1.40 -9.25 5.92
C ARG A 44 -2.00 -8.98 4.55
N PRO A 45 -1.44 -9.54 3.48
CA PRO A 45 -1.94 -9.25 2.13
C PRO A 45 -3.43 -9.57 2.00
N LEU A 46 -4.15 -8.70 1.27
CA LEU A 46 -5.57 -8.89 1.03
C LEU A 46 -5.86 -10.28 0.45
N GLY A 47 -6.82 -10.97 1.08
CA GLY A 47 -7.19 -12.33 0.66
C GLY A 47 -6.30 -13.44 1.18
N MET A 48 -5.25 -13.12 1.93
CA MET A 48 -4.36 -14.10 2.53
C MET A 48 -4.55 -14.17 4.04
N ARG A 49 -4.28 -15.34 4.61
CA ARG A 49 -4.28 -15.53 6.06
C ARG A 49 -2.87 -15.34 6.61
N GLY A 50 -2.77 -14.62 7.72
CA GLY A 50 -1.51 -14.45 8.43
C GLY A 50 -0.60 -13.37 7.83
N ARG A 51 0.52 -13.21 8.49
CA ARG A 51 1.50 -12.19 8.17
C ARG A 51 2.48 -12.67 7.10
N LYS A 52 2.98 -11.72 6.32
CA LYS A 52 4.04 -11.96 5.36
C LYS A 52 5.05 -10.83 5.42
N LYS A 53 6.33 -11.17 5.43
CA LYS A 53 7.39 -10.16 5.36
C LYS A 53 7.43 -9.55 3.96
N LEU A 54 7.70 -8.24 3.88
CA LEU A 54 7.82 -7.57 2.59
C LEU A 54 8.93 -8.15 1.73
N SER A 55 10.04 -8.56 2.34
CA SER A 55 11.12 -9.22 1.60
C SER A 55 10.63 -10.47 0.85
N ASP A 56 9.75 -11.26 1.46
CA ASP A 56 9.17 -12.42 0.80
C ASP A 56 8.15 -12.02 -0.29
N MET A 57 7.41 -10.94 -0.06
CA MET A 57 6.48 -10.41 -1.05
C MET A 57 7.19 -9.94 -2.32
N PHE A 58 8.37 -9.34 -2.17
CA PHE A 58 9.17 -8.92 -3.33
C PHE A 58 9.56 -10.11 -4.20
N VAL A 59 9.89 -11.25 -3.57
CA VAL A 59 10.18 -12.48 -4.30
C VAL A 59 8.94 -12.97 -5.06
N ASP A 60 7.81 -13.01 -4.37
CA ASP A 60 6.54 -13.46 -4.99
C ASP A 60 6.11 -12.57 -6.14
N LEU A 61 6.33 -11.26 -6.02
CA LEU A 61 5.99 -10.28 -7.04
C LEU A 61 7.06 -10.17 -8.12
N LYS A 62 8.17 -10.88 -7.97
CA LYS A 62 9.31 -10.88 -8.91
C LYS A 62 9.87 -9.49 -9.16
N LEU A 63 9.93 -8.67 -8.12
CA LEU A 63 10.49 -7.33 -8.22
C LEU A 63 12.02 -7.39 -8.35
N ASP A 64 12.56 -6.61 -9.27
CA ASP A 64 14.01 -6.50 -9.41
C ASP A 64 14.62 -5.57 -8.36
N ILE A 65 15.94 -5.42 -8.37
CA ILE A 65 16.67 -4.62 -7.37
C ILE A 65 16.25 -3.15 -7.44
N LEU A 66 16.03 -2.61 -8.63
CA LEU A 66 15.62 -1.21 -8.80
C LEU A 66 14.20 -0.99 -8.28
N GLU A 67 13.30 -1.89 -8.60
CA GLU A 67 11.92 -1.83 -8.12
C GLU A 67 11.86 -1.90 -6.59
N LYS A 68 12.67 -2.77 -5.97
CA LYS A 68 12.76 -2.85 -4.50
C LYS A 68 13.26 -1.54 -3.89
N LYS A 69 14.28 -0.93 -4.48
CA LYS A 69 14.83 0.34 -3.99
C LYS A 69 13.82 1.48 -4.08
N LYS A 70 12.97 1.47 -5.08
CA LYS A 70 11.95 2.50 -5.30
C LYS A 70 10.65 2.21 -4.54
N ALA A 71 10.50 1.03 -3.95
CA ALA A 71 9.26 0.63 -3.32
C ALA A 71 8.88 1.55 -2.15
N LEU A 72 7.68 2.10 -2.22
CA LEU A 72 7.09 2.92 -1.17
C LEU A 72 6.06 2.11 -0.41
N VAL A 73 6.04 2.30 0.89
CA VAL A 73 5.09 1.66 1.77
C VAL A 73 4.32 2.71 2.56
N ILE A 74 3.09 2.35 2.93
CA ILE A 74 2.29 3.13 3.87
C ILE A 74 2.27 2.35 5.17
N ALA A 75 2.72 2.99 6.24
CA ALA A 75 2.82 2.37 7.56
C ALA A 75 1.92 3.08 8.55
N ASP A 76 1.35 2.35 9.50
CA ASP A 76 0.66 2.94 10.65
C ASP A 76 1.67 3.34 11.73
N GLU A 77 2.06 2.41 12.58
CA GLU A 77 3.12 2.58 13.58
C GLU A 77 4.04 1.38 13.51
N GLY A 78 5.34 1.64 13.56
CA GLY A 78 6.34 0.57 13.52
C GLY A 78 6.43 -0.13 12.17
N PHE A 79 6.44 -1.45 12.17
CA PHE A 79 6.71 -2.27 10.99
C PHE A 79 5.45 -2.85 10.35
N HIS A 80 4.27 -2.54 10.86
CA HIS A 80 3.03 -2.96 10.23
C HIS A 80 2.74 -2.09 9.01
N ILE A 81 2.75 -2.71 7.85
CA ILE A 81 2.58 -2.02 6.58
C ILE A 81 1.13 -2.14 6.12
N LEU A 82 0.53 -1.00 5.80
CA LEU A 82 -0.85 -0.93 5.32
C LEU A 82 -0.94 -1.08 3.81
N ALA A 83 0.11 -0.70 3.08
CA ALA A 83 0.15 -0.89 1.64
C ALA A 83 1.58 -0.91 1.13
N LEU A 84 1.82 -1.76 0.14
CA LEU A 84 2.96 -1.65 -0.78
C LEU A 84 2.41 -0.93 -2.01
N VAL A 85 2.73 0.35 -2.15
CA VAL A 85 2.10 1.25 -3.11
C VAL A 85 2.21 0.71 -4.53
N GLY A 86 1.07 0.61 -5.21
CA GLY A 86 0.98 0.10 -6.57
C GLY A 86 0.97 -1.42 -6.70
N HIS A 87 1.09 -2.18 -5.60
CA HIS A 87 1.21 -3.64 -5.66
C HIS A 87 0.19 -4.36 -4.77
N ARG A 88 0.23 -4.17 -3.46
CA ARG A 88 -0.61 -4.91 -2.51
C ARG A 88 -1.07 -4.01 -1.38
N ILE A 89 -2.22 -4.33 -0.82
CA ILE A 89 -2.73 -3.67 0.38
C ILE A 89 -2.90 -4.68 1.51
N ASP A 90 -2.87 -4.17 2.74
CA ASP A 90 -3.17 -4.97 3.91
C ASP A 90 -4.68 -5.20 4.00
N ASP A 91 -5.08 -6.36 4.52
CA ASP A 91 -6.49 -6.71 4.62
C ASP A 91 -7.29 -5.71 5.47
N SER A 92 -6.66 -5.08 6.46
CA SER A 92 -7.30 -4.12 7.36
C SER A 92 -7.74 -2.82 6.68
N VAL A 93 -7.17 -2.48 5.53
CA VAL A 93 -7.46 -1.22 4.82
C VAL A 93 -8.17 -1.42 3.50
N LYS A 94 -8.75 -2.59 3.28
CA LYS A 94 -9.55 -2.84 2.09
C LYS A 94 -10.80 -1.97 2.07
N VAL A 95 -11.19 -1.51 0.90
CA VAL A 95 -12.43 -0.77 0.71
C VAL A 95 -13.61 -1.74 0.87
N THR A 96 -14.57 -1.37 1.71
CA THR A 96 -15.76 -2.17 1.98
C THR A 96 -17.01 -1.33 1.78
N LYS A 97 -18.18 -1.94 1.95
CA LYS A 97 -19.46 -1.22 1.90
C LYS A 97 -19.59 -0.17 3.01
N ALA A 98 -18.84 -0.32 4.10
CA ALA A 98 -18.85 0.61 5.23
C ALA A 98 -17.88 1.78 5.02
N THR A 99 -17.03 1.72 4.00
CA THR A 99 -16.04 2.78 3.72
C THR A 99 -16.75 4.01 3.19
N ALA A 100 -16.59 5.15 3.89
CA ALA A 100 -17.21 6.41 3.50
C ALA A 100 -16.33 7.19 2.52
N THR A 101 -15.01 7.16 2.70
CA THR A 101 -14.05 7.88 1.87
C THR A 101 -12.89 6.96 1.51
N VAL A 102 -12.54 6.93 0.24
CA VAL A 102 -11.42 6.14 -0.27
C VAL A 102 -10.21 7.05 -0.42
N THR A 103 -9.08 6.62 0.13
CA THR A 103 -7.79 7.28 -0.12
C THR A 103 -7.16 6.72 -1.37
N VAL A 104 -6.81 7.59 -2.30
CA VAL A 104 -6.17 7.20 -3.56
C VAL A 104 -4.72 7.68 -3.54
N ILE A 105 -3.80 6.74 -3.65
CA ILE A 105 -2.36 7.03 -3.76
C ILE A 105 -1.96 6.71 -5.19
N ARG A 106 -1.42 7.70 -5.89
CA ARG A 106 -1.01 7.56 -7.28
C ARG A 106 0.47 7.87 -7.42
N LEU A 107 1.21 6.96 -8.04
CA LEU A 107 2.59 7.22 -8.42
C LEU A 107 2.62 8.08 -9.68
N ILE A 108 3.47 9.07 -9.67
CA ILE A 108 3.61 10.04 -10.77
C ILE A 108 4.88 9.74 -11.55
#